data_103b67980c52f34abdfd9124aab68431
#
_entry.id   103b67980c52f34abdfd9124aab68431
#
_cell.length_a   1.000
_cell.length_b   1.000
_cell.length_c   1.000
_cell.angle_alpha   90.00
_cell.angle_beta   90.00
_cell.angle_gamma   90.00
#
_symmetry.space_group_name_H-M   'P 1'
#
loop_
_entity.id
_entity.type
_entity.pdbx_description
1 polymer ?
#
loop_
_entity_poly.entity_id
_entity_poly.type
_entity_poly.pdbx_seq_one_letter_code
_entity_poly.pdbx_strand_id
1 'polypeptide(L)'
;MLVTKLKGLLGAAAIAGMSILAPSPSHAASCAGASYYGVGDGYHGQTTANGERFDTYTMTTAHRSLPFGTRLRVTHGGRSVIVRVNDRGPFIAGRELDLSYAAFTKLAPASRGHIKVCYTRV
;
A
#
# COMPACT_ATOMS: atom_id res chain seq x y z
N MET A 1 33.94 30.97 -37.97
CA MET A 1 33.58 30.83 -37.56
C MET A 1 32.75 30.30 -37.10
N LEU A 2 32.73 30.34 -37.52
CA LEU A 2 32.12 29.96 -37.05
C LEU A 2 31.43 29.28 -36.49
N VAL A 3 31.53 28.99 -36.65
CA VAL A 3 31.10 28.39 -36.10
C VAL A 3 30.75 27.94 -35.31
N THR A 4 30.85 28.00 -35.16
CA THR A 4 30.71 27.53 -34.34
C THR A 4 30.01 27.33 -33.60
N LYS A 5 29.78 27.59 -33.85
CA LYS A 5 29.21 27.40 -33.21
C LYS A 5 28.31 26.78 -32.74
N LEU A 6 28.20 26.72 -33.19
CA LEU A 6 27.45 26.19 -32.67
C LEU A 6 27.01 25.47 -32.07
N LYS A 7 27.26 25.32 -32.16
CA LYS A 7 27.06 24.61 -31.50
C LYS A 7 26.68 24.36 -30.51
N GLY A 8 26.52 24.67 -30.62
CA GLY A 8 26.31 24.41 -29.70
C GLY A 8 25.43 24.04 -29.19
N LEU A 9 25.15 24.18 -29.65
CA LEU A 9 24.47 23.90 -29.08
C LEU A 9 23.77 23.16 -28.75
N LEU A 10 23.97 23.00 -29.10
CA LEU A 10 23.57 22.39 -28.68
C LEU A 10 23.32 21.85 -28.01
N GLY A 11 23.48 21.78 -28.06
CA GLY A 11 23.54 21.45 -27.31
C GLY A 11 23.02 21.17 -26.65
N ALA A 12 22.98 21.48 -26.58
CA ALA A 12 22.71 21.36 -25.80
C ALA A 12 21.80 20.91 -25.46
N ALA A 13 21.54 21.14 -25.72
CA ALA A 13 20.73 20.92 -25.36
C ALA A 13 20.35 19.92 -25.10
N ALA A 14 20.40 19.69 -25.33
CA ALA A 14 19.97 18.82 -25.13
C ALA A 14 20.07 18.26 -24.10
N ILE A 15 20.25 18.37 -23.99
CA ILE A 15 20.33 17.97 -23.09
C ILE A 15 19.62 18.10 -22.22
N ALA A 16 19.75 18.58 -22.38
CA ALA A 16 18.96 19.04 -21.57
C ALA A 16 17.87 18.39 -21.39
N GLY A 17 17.40 18.30 -22.10
CA GLY A 17 16.23 17.90 -21.97
C GLY A 17 16.00 16.73 -21.30
N MET A 18 16.88 15.95 -21.19
CA MET A 18 16.63 14.80 -20.61
C MET A 18 16.39 14.84 -19.27
N SER A 19 16.91 15.72 -18.68
CA SER A 19 16.61 15.78 -17.33
C SER A 19 15.20 16.00 -17.07
N ILE A 20 14.53 16.51 -18.04
CA ILE A 20 13.18 16.70 -17.78
C ILE A 20 12.44 15.47 -17.78
N LEU A 21 13.06 14.41 -18.06
CA LEU A 21 12.38 13.16 -18.02
C LEU A 21 12.48 12.52 -16.68
N ALA A 22 12.64 13.30 -15.65
CA ALA A 22 12.56 12.75 -14.31
C ALA A 22 11.24 12.02 -14.18
N PRO A 23 11.27 10.80 -13.67
CA PRO A 23 10.03 10.06 -13.51
C PRO A 23 9.15 10.71 -12.49
N SER A 24 7.86 10.55 -12.68
CA SER A 24 6.91 10.95 -11.66
C SER A 24 7.15 10.16 -10.40
N PRO A 25 6.97 10.76 -9.27
CA PRO A 25 7.05 10.01 -8.02
C PRO A 25 6.07 8.87 -8.05
N SER A 26 6.52 7.73 -7.65
CA SER A 26 5.62 6.58 -7.48
C SER A 26 5.85 6.04 -6.09
N HIS A 27 4.83 5.41 -5.56
CA HIS A 27 4.93 4.79 -4.25
C HIS A 27 5.56 3.42 -4.43
N ALA A 28 6.71 3.22 -3.83
CA ALA A 28 7.34 1.92 -3.84
C ALA A 28 6.49 0.95 -3.05
N ALA A 29 6.46 -0.29 -3.47
CA ALA A 29 5.75 -1.32 -2.75
C ALA A 29 6.51 -1.63 -1.46
N SER A 30 5.77 -1.84 -0.39
CA SER A 30 6.29 -2.37 0.87
C SER A 30 5.83 -3.82 0.96
N CYS A 31 6.71 -4.71 1.41
CA CYS A 31 6.35 -6.12 1.53
C CYS A 31 6.58 -6.56 2.97
N ALA A 32 5.59 -7.22 3.56
CA ALA A 32 5.66 -7.63 4.95
C ALA A 32 4.56 -8.65 5.27
N GLY A 33 4.49 -9.06 6.53
CA GLY A 33 3.45 -9.96 6.97
C GLY A 33 2.11 -9.27 7.13
N ALA A 34 1.05 -10.00 6.83
CA ALA A 34 -0.32 -9.57 7.05
C ALA A 34 -1.09 -10.69 7.72
N SER A 35 -1.92 -10.31 8.67
CA SER A 35 -2.85 -11.21 9.35
C SER A 35 -4.26 -10.65 9.18
N TYR A 36 -5.25 -11.23 9.86
CA TYR A 36 -6.61 -10.69 9.83
C TYR A 36 -7.23 -10.74 11.22
N TYR A 37 -8.28 -9.98 11.36
CA TYR A 37 -9.05 -9.97 12.61
C TYR A 37 -10.53 -9.80 12.27
N GLY A 38 -11.38 -9.98 13.29
CA GLY A 38 -12.82 -9.77 13.16
C GLY A 38 -13.63 -11.04 13.17
N VAL A 39 -13.03 -12.21 13.34
CA VAL A 39 -13.76 -13.46 13.40
C VAL A 39 -13.46 -14.16 14.71
N GLY A 40 -14.48 -14.33 15.55
CA GLY A 40 -14.34 -15.03 16.81
C GLY A 40 -13.53 -14.32 17.87
N ASP A 41 -13.20 -13.05 17.66
CA ASP A 41 -12.33 -12.28 18.55
C ASP A 41 -13.05 -11.08 19.18
N GLY A 42 -14.32 -10.87 18.85
CA GLY A 42 -15.11 -9.81 19.43
C GLY A 42 -14.94 -8.45 18.78
N TYR A 43 -14.14 -8.31 17.73
CA TYR A 43 -13.91 -7.00 17.13
C TYR A 43 -15.02 -6.54 16.19
N HIS A 44 -15.78 -7.46 15.61
CA HIS A 44 -16.86 -7.07 14.72
C HIS A 44 -17.85 -6.17 15.48
N GLY A 45 -18.10 -4.99 14.93
CA GLY A 45 -19.00 -4.02 15.54
C GLY A 45 -18.35 -3.10 16.54
N GLN A 46 -17.07 -3.28 16.87
CA GLN A 46 -16.37 -2.40 17.79
C GLN A 46 -15.89 -1.15 17.07
N THR A 47 -15.64 -0.10 17.83
CA THR A 47 -15.12 1.15 17.26
C THR A 47 -13.63 1.00 16.92
N THR A 48 -13.27 1.36 15.69
CA THR A 48 -11.88 1.35 15.26
C THR A 48 -11.17 2.62 15.72
N ALA A 49 -9.86 2.66 15.50
CA ALA A 49 -9.06 3.81 15.92
C ALA A 49 -9.48 5.11 15.21
N ASN A 50 -10.05 5.04 14.02
CA ASN A 50 -10.52 6.25 13.35
C ASN A 50 -11.96 6.63 13.73
N GLY A 51 -12.58 5.88 14.64
CA GLY A 51 -13.91 6.20 15.15
C GLY A 51 -15.06 5.52 14.46
N GLU A 52 -14.82 4.82 13.36
CA GLU A 52 -15.91 4.12 12.70
C GLU A 52 -16.10 2.73 13.30
N ARG A 53 -17.22 2.11 12.99
CA ARG A 53 -17.51 0.76 13.47
C ARG A 53 -16.80 -0.25 12.57
N PHE A 54 -16.06 -1.18 13.16
CA PHE A 54 -15.40 -2.21 12.40
C PHE A 54 -16.41 -3.20 11.83
N ASP A 55 -16.26 -3.50 10.55
CA ASP A 55 -17.09 -4.48 9.87
C ASP A 55 -16.16 -5.55 9.26
N THR A 56 -16.29 -6.77 9.74
CA THR A 56 -15.51 -7.92 9.31
C THR A 56 -15.56 -8.13 7.78
N TYR A 57 -16.66 -7.70 7.17
CA TYR A 57 -16.95 -8.02 5.77
C TYR A 57 -16.69 -6.88 4.80
N THR A 58 -16.06 -5.79 5.25
CA THR A 58 -15.65 -4.70 4.36
C THR A 58 -14.14 -4.75 4.13
N MET A 59 -13.69 -4.04 3.08
CA MET A 59 -12.27 -4.08 2.66
C MET A 59 -11.50 -3.02 3.43
N THR A 60 -11.03 -3.35 4.63
CA THR A 60 -10.28 -2.44 5.49
C THR A 60 -9.06 -3.12 6.07
N THR A 61 -8.17 -2.32 6.63
CA THR A 61 -6.97 -2.80 7.29
C THR A 61 -6.58 -1.90 8.44
N ALA A 62 -5.89 -2.49 9.41
CA ALA A 62 -5.14 -1.74 10.39
C ALA A 62 -3.72 -1.55 9.85
N HIS A 63 -3.12 -0.39 10.16
CA HIS A 63 -1.71 -0.11 9.90
C HIS A 63 -1.22 0.81 11.02
N ARG A 64 0.06 0.67 11.40
CA ARG A 64 0.56 1.39 12.57
C ARG A 64 0.61 2.90 12.40
N SER A 65 0.82 3.39 11.18
CA SER A 65 1.13 4.80 11.02
C SER A 65 0.55 5.47 9.77
N LEU A 66 0.14 4.74 8.75
CA LEU A 66 -0.41 5.38 7.57
C LEU A 66 -1.68 6.16 7.92
N PRO A 67 -1.88 7.33 7.33
CA PRO A 67 -3.08 8.12 7.63
C PRO A 67 -4.36 7.34 7.40
N PHE A 68 -5.34 7.58 8.26
CA PHE A 68 -6.66 6.99 8.05
C PHE A 68 -7.23 7.44 6.72
N GLY A 69 -7.90 6.53 6.04
CA GLY A 69 -8.43 6.79 4.71
C GLY A 69 -7.47 6.45 3.59
N THR A 70 -6.20 6.16 3.90
CA THR A 70 -5.25 5.73 2.88
C THR A 70 -5.75 4.45 2.26
N ARG A 71 -5.75 4.39 0.92
CA ARG A 71 -6.14 3.20 0.20
C ARG A 71 -4.91 2.49 -0.30
N LEU A 72 -4.89 1.19 -0.12
CA LEU A 72 -3.75 0.35 -0.47
C LEU A 72 -4.20 -0.76 -1.40
N ARG A 73 -3.40 -1.01 -2.45
CA ARG A 73 -3.53 -2.26 -3.19
C ARG A 73 -2.61 -3.26 -2.53
N VAL A 74 -3.19 -4.35 -2.05
CA VAL A 74 -2.46 -5.41 -1.36
C VAL A 74 -2.44 -6.62 -2.27
N THR A 75 -1.24 -7.19 -2.48
CA THR A 75 -1.08 -8.33 -3.38
C THR A 75 -0.46 -9.50 -2.67
N HIS A 76 -0.87 -10.69 -3.09
CA HIS A 76 -0.34 -11.96 -2.60
C HIS A 76 -0.56 -13.02 -3.68
N GLY A 77 0.54 -13.58 -4.20
CA GLY A 77 0.45 -14.72 -5.10
C GLY A 77 -0.44 -14.50 -6.32
N GLY A 78 -0.40 -13.36 -6.96
CA GLY A 78 -1.21 -13.08 -8.14
C GLY A 78 -2.61 -12.59 -7.84
N ARG A 79 -2.99 -12.50 -6.56
CA ARG A 79 -4.27 -11.94 -6.15
C ARG A 79 -4.05 -10.56 -5.57
N SER A 80 -5.06 -9.72 -5.66
CA SER A 80 -4.99 -8.39 -5.08
C SER A 80 -6.34 -7.94 -4.54
N VAL A 81 -6.28 -7.00 -3.60
CA VAL A 81 -7.47 -6.40 -3.02
C VAL A 81 -7.11 -4.96 -2.67
N ILE A 82 -8.08 -4.06 -2.77
CA ILE A 82 -7.89 -2.68 -2.32
C ILE A 82 -8.56 -2.53 -0.97
N VAL A 83 -7.81 -2.02 0.01
CA VAL A 83 -8.31 -1.83 1.37
C VAL A 83 -8.09 -0.38 1.79
N ARG A 84 -8.84 0.05 2.79
CA ARG A 84 -8.74 1.39 3.36
C ARG A 84 -8.26 1.29 4.79
N VAL A 85 -7.29 2.11 5.17
CA VAL A 85 -6.76 2.14 6.54
C VAL A 85 -7.78 2.82 7.44
N ASN A 86 -8.26 2.11 8.45
CA ASN A 86 -9.22 2.66 9.40
C ASN A 86 -8.87 2.33 10.86
N ASP A 87 -7.77 1.62 11.09
CA ASP A 87 -7.45 1.16 12.43
C ASP A 87 -5.93 1.19 12.64
N ARG A 88 -5.50 0.99 13.87
CA ARG A 88 -4.09 0.97 14.25
C ARG A 88 -3.66 -0.42 14.69
N GLY A 89 -2.43 -0.77 14.38
CA GLY A 89 -1.84 -2.06 14.56
C GLY A 89 -1.48 -2.66 13.22
N PRO A 90 -1.03 -3.89 13.19
CA PRO A 90 -0.72 -4.78 14.31
C PRO A 90 0.58 -4.37 14.99
N PHE A 91 0.72 -4.79 16.25
CA PHE A 91 1.92 -4.44 17.03
C PHE A 91 2.78 -5.68 17.26
N ILE A 92 2.80 -6.57 16.29
CA ILE A 92 3.58 -7.81 16.31
C ILE A 92 4.68 -7.67 15.27
N ALA A 93 5.91 -8.01 15.66
CA ALA A 93 7.06 -7.90 14.77
C ALA A 93 6.82 -8.71 13.49
N GLY A 94 7.19 -8.13 12.34
CA GLY A 94 7.04 -8.77 11.04
C GLY A 94 5.67 -8.62 10.40
N ARG A 95 4.68 -8.08 11.13
CA ARG A 95 3.35 -7.85 10.59
C ARG A 95 3.14 -6.36 10.43
N GLU A 96 2.72 -5.94 9.25
CA GLU A 96 2.44 -4.53 8.98
C GLU A 96 0.98 -4.25 8.67
N LEU A 97 0.23 -5.24 8.23
CA LEU A 97 -1.19 -5.10 7.99
C LEU A 97 -1.96 -6.11 8.81
N ASP A 98 -3.06 -5.65 9.38
CA ASP A 98 -4.05 -6.55 9.97
C ASP A 98 -5.34 -6.31 9.21
N LEU A 99 -5.61 -7.21 8.26
CA LEU A 99 -6.69 -7.05 7.30
C LEU A 99 -8.01 -7.47 7.93
N SER A 100 -9.10 -6.89 7.43
CA SER A 100 -10.39 -7.49 7.74
C SER A 100 -10.42 -8.91 7.20
N TYR A 101 -11.24 -9.75 7.79
CA TYR A 101 -11.40 -11.12 7.33
C TYR A 101 -11.77 -11.16 5.84
N ALA A 102 -12.69 -10.30 5.42
CA ALA A 102 -13.11 -10.27 4.03
C ALA A 102 -11.96 -9.93 3.10
N ALA A 103 -11.10 -8.99 3.48
CA ALA A 103 -9.95 -8.62 2.66
C ALA A 103 -8.93 -9.77 2.61
N PHE A 104 -8.64 -10.37 3.74
CA PHE A 104 -7.66 -11.46 3.80
C PHE A 104 -8.10 -12.63 2.92
N THR A 105 -9.37 -12.99 2.98
CA THR A 105 -9.87 -14.15 2.25
C THR A 105 -9.93 -13.92 0.73
N LYS A 106 -9.81 -12.67 0.28
CA LYS A 106 -9.61 -12.40 -1.15
C LYS A 106 -8.21 -12.78 -1.59
N LEU A 107 -7.27 -12.88 -0.68
CA LEU A 107 -5.86 -13.13 -0.99
C LEU A 107 -5.45 -14.58 -0.72
N ALA A 108 -5.98 -15.18 0.33
CA ALA A 108 -5.58 -16.52 0.76
C ALA A 108 -6.67 -17.13 1.65
N PRO A 109 -6.67 -18.46 1.80
CA PRO A 109 -7.60 -19.08 2.74
C PRO A 109 -7.35 -18.59 4.17
N ALA A 110 -8.43 -18.42 4.92
CA ALA A 110 -8.34 -17.96 6.30
C ALA A 110 -7.49 -18.88 7.16
N SER A 111 -7.43 -20.15 6.82
CA SER A 111 -6.62 -21.12 7.58
C SER A 111 -5.12 -20.80 7.56
N ARG A 112 -4.67 -19.97 6.60
CA ARG A 112 -3.26 -19.56 6.56
C ARG A 112 -2.95 -18.62 7.73
N GLY A 113 -3.89 -17.82 8.17
CA GLY A 113 -3.76 -16.91 9.31
C GLY A 113 -2.76 -15.78 9.16
N HIS A 114 -1.65 -16.02 8.49
CA HIS A 114 -0.58 -15.05 8.31
C HIS A 114 0.07 -15.32 6.96
N ILE A 115 0.18 -14.29 6.14
CA ILE A 115 0.77 -14.40 4.79
C ILE A 115 1.72 -13.24 4.54
N LYS A 116 2.61 -13.43 3.58
CA LYS A 116 3.45 -12.36 3.11
C LYS A 116 2.71 -11.63 2.00
N VAL A 117 2.64 -10.31 2.10
CA VAL A 117 2.00 -9.48 1.08
C VAL A 117 2.93 -8.36 0.67
N CYS A 118 2.63 -7.74 -0.47
CA CYS A 118 3.21 -6.45 -0.83
C CYS A 118 2.05 -5.47 -0.99
N TYR A 119 2.27 -4.20 -0.64
CA TYR A 119 1.21 -3.22 -0.74
C TYR A 119 1.76 -1.88 -1.18
N THR A 120 0.92 -1.10 -1.83
CA THR A 120 1.26 0.23 -2.31
C THR A 120 0.02 1.11 -2.26
N ARG A 121 0.23 2.42 -2.11
CA ARG A 121 -0.89 3.36 -2.11
C ARG A 121 -1.51 3.44 -3.50
N VAL A 122 -2.78 3.64 -3.56
CA VAL A 122 -3.50 3.85 -4.81
C VAL A 122 -4.31 5.14 -4.77
#